data_377c863826e701b59b644581353defb5
#
_entry.id   377c863826e701b59b644581353defb5
#
_cell.length_a   1.000
_cell.length_b   1.000
_cell.length_c   1.000
_cell.angle_alpha   90.00
_cell.angle_beta   90.00
_cell.angle_gamma   90.00
#
_symmetry.space_group_name_H-M   'P 1'
#
loop_
_entity.id
_entity.type
_entity.pdbx_description
1 polymer ?
#
loop_
_entity_poly.entity_id
_entity_poly.type
_entity_poly.pdbx_seq_one_letter_code
_entity_poly.pdbx_strand_id
1 'polypeptide(L)'
;MSKRLGDQGAETAVLAGLFAYGLESYVEISDIIDHNSFCSQNNQLIYRCIEKILSKEASVDLPSLLSAADQLGFSETIQTKQELQYIKSLMDFPVNKDNVIHFAAQVKKFEFARKIRSIANKIGKDIEDINGDEDIDEIISIAEGPLTEFLREDDTRDKPEKIGEDVDEYIDFLVENKCDQIGIPSGFDRYDAAIGGGLRRK
;
A
#
# COMPACT_ATOMS: atom_id res chain seq x y z
N MET A 1 8.70 -25.93 5.29
CA MET A 1 8.48 -24.75 6.17
C MET A 1 8.12 -23.55 5.31
N SER A 2 6.89 -23.05 5.40
CA SER A 2 6.46 -21.84 4.64
C SER A 2 7.23 -20.65 5.19
N LYS A 3 7.93 -19.90 4.33
CA LYS A 3 8.64 -18.67 4.67
C LYS A 3 7.63 -17.64 5.20
N ARG A 4 7.89 -17.07 6.38
CA ARG A 4 7.04 -16.03 6.97
C ARG A 4 7.09 -14.80 6.04
N LEU A 5 5.92 -14.38 5.52
CA LEU A 5 5.80 -13.17 4.70
C LEU A 5 5.71 -11.94 5.60
N GLY A 6 6.87 -11.49 6.08
CA GLY A 6 7.01 -10.32 6.93
C GLY A 6 8.48 -10.04 7.20
N ASP A 7 8.80 -8.79 7.40
CA ASP A 7 10.12 -8.30 7.80
C ASP A 7 10.01 -7.62 9.16
N GLN A 8 10.45 -8.34 10.19
CA GLN A 8 10.39 -7.83 11.56
C GLN A 8 11.27 -6.59 11.76
N GLY A 9 12.39 -6.51 11.03
CA GLY A 9 13.28 -5.34 11.08
C GLY A 9 12.61 -4.10 10.52
N ALA A 10 11.92 -4.21 9.36
CA ALA A 10 11.16 -3.13 8.77
C ALA A 10 10.00 -2.69 9.68
N GLU A 11 9.24 -3.65 10.25
CA GLU A 11 8.16 -3.32 11.20
C GLU A 11 8.69 -2.59 12.45
N THR A 12 9.82 -3.06 13.00
CA THR A 12 10.49 -2.43 14.15
C THR A 12 10.93 -0.99 13.79
N ALA A 13 11.52 -0.80 12.61
CA ALA A 13 11.99 0.52 12.17
C ALA A 13 10.84 1.51 11.97
N VAL A 14 9.71 1.07 11.43
CA VAL A 14 8.51 1.91 11.28
C VAL A 14 7.99 2.36 12.66
N LEU A 15 7.79 1.42 13.58
CA LEU A 15 7.31 1.75 14.93
C LEU A 15 8.29 2.65 15.68
N ALA A 16 9.60 2.37 15.60
CA ALA A 16 10.63 3.20 16.19
C ALA A 16 10.63 4.62 15.61
N GLY A 17 10.40 4.76 14.31
CA GLY A 17 10.24 6.05 13.65
C GLY A 17 9.05 6.85 14.17
N LEU A 18 7.93 6.19 14.42
CA LEU A 18 6.75 6.81 15.02
C LEU A 18 6.98 7.24 16.47
N PHE A 19 7.77 6.50 17.25
CA PHE A 19 8.18 6.93 18.59
C PHE A 19 9.12 8.13 18.54
N ALA A 20 10.07 8.14 17.62
CA ALA A 20 11.12 9.19 17.53
C ALA A 20 10.60 10.51 16.94
N TYR A 21 9.76 10.44 15.92
CA TYR A 21 9.34 11.60 15.12
C TYR A 21 7.84 11.91 15.21
N GLY A 22 7.05 11.06 15.84
CA GLY A 22 5.63 11.28 16.15
C GLY A 22 4.78 11.57 14.92
N LEU A 23 4.01 12.68 15.00
CA LEU A 23 3.05 13.07 13.97
C LEU A 23 3.70 13.29 12.60
N GLU A 24 4.92 13.81 12.57
CA GLU A 24 5.63 14.11 11.33
C GLU A 24 5.86 12.85 10.47
N SER A 25 6.37 11.78 11.07
CA SER A 25 6.50 10.50 10.37
C SER A 25 5.15 9.81 10.12
N TYR A 26 4.18 10.00 11.03
CA TYR A 26 2.86 9.40 10.84
C TYR A 26 2.16 9.92 9.59
N VAL A 27 2.16 11.23 9.37
CA VAL A 27 1.55 11.85 8.16
C VAL A 27 2.16 11.31 6.87
N GLU A 28 3.48 11.07 6.86
CA GLU A 28 4.19 10.55 5.68
C GLU A 28 3.84 9.09 5.36
N ILE A 29 3.46 8.29 6.36
CA ILE A 29 3.23 6.85 6.18
C ILE A 29 1.77 6.41 6.31
N SER A 30 0.88 7.27 6.83
CA SER A 30 -0.54 6.95 7.05
C SER A 30 -1.30 6.59 5.77
N ASP A 31 -0.88 7.15 4.63
CA ASP A 31 -1.43 6.81 3.32
C ASP A 31 -0.86 5.51 2.73
N ILE A 32 0.23 5.00 3.30
CA ILE A 32 0.92 3.79 2.80
C ILE A 32 0.48 2.57 3.58
N ILE A 33 0.46 2.65 4.91
CA ILE A 33 0.21 1.52 5.82
C ILE A 33 -0.85 1.83 6.86
N ASP A 34 -1.55 0.79 7.29
CA ASP A 34 -2.43 0.76 8.43
C ASP A 34 -1.99 -0.30 9.46
N HIS A 35 -2.73 -0.47 10.54
CA HIS A 35 -2.43 -1.47 11.56
C HIS A 35 -2.43 -2.91 11.01
N ASN A 36 -3.20 -3.24 9.97
CA ASN A 36 -3.25 -4.58 9.36
C ASN A 36 -2.01 -4.86 8.51
N SER A 37 -1.26 -3.83 8.16
CA SER A 37 -0.04 -3.96 7.36
C SER A 37 1.06 -4.73 8.10
N PHE A 38 1.03 -4.75 9.41
CA PHE A 38 2.01 -5.48 10.23
C PHE A 38 1.72 -6.98 10.28
N CYS A 39 2.77 -7.79 10.24
CA CYS A 39 2.68 -9.25 10.35
C CYS A 39 2.54 -9.71 11.81
N SER A 40 3.13 -8.96 12.74
CA SER A 40 3.07 -9.22 14.18
C SER A 40 1.80 -8.61 14.77
N GLN A 41 0.99 -9.44 15.44
CA GLN A 41 -0.21 -8.96 16.13
C GLN A 41 0.12 -7.90 17.19
N ASN A 42 1.24 -8.04 17.89
CA ASN A 42 1.68 -7.06 18.88
C ASN A 42 2.02 -5.72 18.21
N ASN A 43 2.69 -5.72 17.05
CA ASN A 43 2.98 -4.51 16.30
C ASN A 43 1.69 -3.84 15.80
N GLN A 44 0.67 -4.62 15.40
CA GLN A 44 -0.65 -4.10 15.04
C GLN A 44 -1.28 -3.33 16.21
N LEU A 45 -1.23 -3.91 17.42
CA LEU A 45 -1.79 -3.28 18.62
C LEU A 45 -1.01 -2.01 19.02
N ILE A 46 0.33 -2.05 18.95
CA ILE A 46 1.18 -0.89 19.23
C ILE A 46 0.88 0.24 18.23
N TYR A 47 0.78 -0.07 16.94
CA TYR A 47 0.45 0.92 15.92
C TYR A 47 -0.92 1.58 16.17
N ARG A 48 -1.96 0.80 16.50
CA ARG A 48 -3.28 1.33 16.85
C ARG A 48 -3.25 2.24 18.08
N CYS A 49 -2.42 1.93 19.07
CA CYS A 49 -2.24 2.81 20.23
C CYS A 49 -1.55 4.13 19.81
N ILE A 50 -0.52 4.06 18.96
CA ILE A 50 0.18 5.23 18.44
C ILE A 50 -0.78 6.11 17.61
N GLU A 51 -1.55 5.51 16.71
CA GLU A 51 -2.58 6.20 15.92
C GLU A 51 -3.59 6.93 16.82
N LYS A 52 -4.05 6.27 17.89
CA LYS A 52 -4.95 6.87 18.88
C LYS A 52 -4.32 8.06 19.62
N ILE A 53 -3.04 8.02 19.92
CA ILE A 53 -2.31 9.12 20.56
C ILE A 53 -2.17 10.30 19.59
N LEU A 54 -1.71 10.02 18.38
CA LEU A 54 -1.45 11.02 17.36
C LEU A 54 -2.73 11.70 16.86
N SER A 55 -3.87 11.01 16.87
CA SER A 55 -5.18 11.63 16.58
C SER A 55 -5.59 12.74 17.58
N LYS A 56 -4.92 12.82 18.73
CA LYS A 56 -5.10 13.86 19.74
C LYS A 56 -3.94 14.87 19.75
N GLU A 57 -3.07 14.84 18.74
CA GLU A 57 -1.87 15.67 18.63
C GLU A 57 -0.92 15.56 19.86
N ALA A 58 -0.97 14.42 20.54
CA ALA A 58 -0.13 14.16 21.72
C ALA A 58 1.19 13.50 21.30
N SER A 59 2.22 13.67 22.15
CA SER A 59 3.50 12.99 21.96
C SER A 59 3.40 11.50 22.28
N VAL A 60 4.12 10.69 21.50
CA VAL A 60 4.15 9.23 21.66
C VAL A 60 5.21 8.87 22.69
N ASP A 61 4.79 8.62 23.92
CA ASP A 61 5.64 8.12 25.00
C ASP A 61 5.02 6.89 25.68
N LEU A 62 5.79 6.26 26.53
CA LEU A 62 5.33 5.02 27.20
C LEU A 62 4.05 5.23 28.05
N PRO A 63 3.92 6.29 28.86
CA PRO A 63 2.69 6.54 29.62
C PRO A 63 1.48 6.76 28.70
N SER A 64 1.61 7.53 27.62
CA SER A 64 0.55 7.76 26.65
C SER A 64 0.14 6.48 25.93
N LEU A 65 1.13 5.62 25.61
CA LEU A 65 0.86 4.32 24.98
C LEU A 65 0.07 3.40 25.91
N LEU A 66 0.44 3.33 27.20
CA LEU A 66 -0.28 2.51 28.18
C LEU A 66 -1.71 3.02 28.42
N SER A 67 -1.89 4.34 28.44
CA SER A 67 -3.23 4.95 28.54
C SER A 67 -4.08 4.67 27.30
N ALA A 68 -3.48 4.73 26.10
CA ALA A 68 -4.17 4.39 24.86
C ALA A 68 -4.53 2.89 24.81
N ALA A 69 -3.64 2.03 25.25
CA ALA A 69 -3.88 0.59 25.35
C ALA A 69 -5.06 0.26 26.30
N ASP A 70 -5.16 0.97 27.41
CA ASP A 70 -6.27 0.83 28.35
C ASP A 70 -7.60 1.26 27.70
N GLN A 71 -7.64 2.42 27.05
CA GLN A 71 -8.81 2.92 26.34
C GLN A 71 -9.27 2.02 25.18
N LEU A 72 -8.35 1.28 24.55
CA LEU A 72 -8.63 0.35 23.45
C LEU A 72 -8.87 -1.10 23.93
N GLY A 73 -8.74 -1.39 25.23
CA GLY A 73 -8.92 -2.73 25.78
C GLY A 73 -7.74 -3.68 25.52
N PHE A 74 -6.53 -3.16 25.27
CA PHE A 74 -5.33 -3.94 24.95
C PHE A 74 -4.36 -4.06 26.14
N SER A 75 -4.73 -3.57 27.31
CA SER A 75 -3.88 -3.51 28.50
C SER A 75 -3.24 -4.85 28.87
N GLU A 76 -4.03 -5.92 28.88
CA GLU A 76 -3.53 -7.25 29.24
C GLU A 76 -2.42 -7.75 28.31
N THR A 77 -2.48 -7.39 27.04
CA THR A 77 -1.47 -7.80 26.05
C THR A 77 -0.23 -6.91 26.10
N ILE A 78 -0.41 -5.58 26.14
CA ILE A 78 0.68 -4.60 26.04
C ILE A 78 1.43 -4.45 27.37
N GLN A 79 0.78 -4.65 28.52
CA GLN A 79 1.41 -4.49 29.83
C GLN A 79 2.18 -5.71 30.32
N THR A 80 2.33 -6.74 29.50
CA THR A 80 3.20 -7.86 29.84
C THR A 80 4.65 -7.43 29.95
N LYS A 81 5.43 -8.07 30.81
CA LYS A 81 6.83 -7.72 31.01
C LYS A 81 7.65 -7.79 29.68
N GLN A 82 7.33 -8.74 28.84
CA GLN A 82 8.01 -8.93 27.55
C GLN A 82 7.68 -7.80 26.58
N GLU A 83 6.40 -7.42 26.46
CA GLU A 83 5.96 -6.34 25.58
C GLU A 83 6.47 -4.97 26.05
N LEU A 84 6.46 -4.71 27.35
CA LEU A 84 7.05 -3.47 27.90
C LEU A 84 8.55 -3.37 27.59
N GLN A 85 9.27 -4.49 27.66
CA GLN A 85 10.68 -4.51 27.28
C GLN A 85 10.86 -4.28 25.78
N TYR A 86 10.01 -4.87 24.95
CA TYR A 86 10.01 -4.66 23.50
C TYR A 86 9.70 -3.20 23.16
N ILE A 87 8.67 -2.61 23.75
CA ILE A 87 8.31 -1.20 23.51
C ILE A 87 9.48 -0.27 23.88
N LYS A 88 10.14 -0.51 25.02
CA LYS A 88 11.34 0.25 25.39
C LYS A 88 12.45 0.10 24.36
N SER A 89 12.65 -1.11 23.82
CA SER A 89 13.64 -1.32 22.76
C SER A 89 13.29 -0.61 21.46
N LEU A 90 11.99 -0.42 21.15
CA LEU A 90 11.53 0.38 20.02
C LEU A 90 11.87 1.87 20.20
N MET A 91 11.66 2.39 21.41
CA MET A 91 11.96 3.81 21.74
C MET A 91 13.46 4.12 21.66
N ASP A 92 14.31 3.15 21.98
CA ASP A 92 15.76 3.28 21.95
C ASP A 92 16.37 2.91 20.59
N PHE A 93 15.55 2.39 19.65
CA PHE A 93 16.03 1.91 18.35
C PHE A 93 16.37 3.08 17.42
N PRO A 94 17.64 3.19 16.98
CA PRO A 94 18.05 4.29 16.11
C PRO A 94 17.50 4.08 14.69
N VAL A 95 16.71 5.03 14.22
CA VAL A 95 16.18 5.05 12.86
C VAL A 95 16.34 6.46 12.28
N ASN A 96 16.68 6.55 10.99
CA ASN A 96 16.67 7.82 10.27
C ASN A 96 15.25 8.09 9.75
N LYS A 97 14.77 9.33 9.87
CA LYS A 97 13.44 9.74 9.43
C LYS A 97 13.17 9.37 7.97
N ASP A 98 14.09 9.71 7.08
CA ASP A 98 13.95 9.45 5.63
C ASP A 98 13.79 7.95 5.29
N ASN A 99 14.30 7.09 6.16
CA ASN A 99 14.18 5.64 5.96
C ASN A 99 12.84 5.07 6.43
N VAL A 100 12.08 5.78 7.27
CA VAL A 100 10.80 5.29 7.81
C VAL A 100 9.81 5.03 6.67
N ILE A 101 9.73 5.93 5.68
CA ILE A 101 8.86 5.77 4.52
C ILE A 101 9.25 4.55 3.66
N HIS A 102 10.56 4.30 3.52
CA HIS A 102 11.05 3.11 2.79
C HIS A 102 10.69 1.81 3.50
N PHE A 103 10.80 1.77 4.83
CA PHE A 103 10.38 0.62 5.63
C PHE A 103 8.86 0.43 5.61
N ALA A 104 8.08 1.52 5.66
CA ALA A 104 6.64 1.46 5.52
C ALA A 104 6.23 0.86 4.15
N ALA A 105 6.84 1.29 3.06
CA ALA A 105 6.62 0.72 1.73
C ALA A 105 7.00 -0.77 1.67
N GLN A 106 8.05 -1.20 2.39
CA GLN A 106 8.42 -2.61 2.49
C GLN A 106 7.39 -3.42 3.28
N VAL A 107 6.90 -2.90 4.42
CA VAL A 107 5.83 -3.51 5.21
C VAL A 107 4.57 -3.68 4.36
N LYS A 108 4.20 -2.66 3.56
CA LYS A 108 3.05 -2.71 2.63
C LYS A 108 3.20 -3.81 1.59
N LYS A 109 4.38 -3.97 0.99
CA LYS A 109 4.64 -5.05 0.03
C LYS A 109 4.42 -6.44 0.64
N PHE A 110 4.82 -6.65 1.91
CA PHE A 110 4.58 -7.90 2.61
C PHE A 110 3.11 -8.11 2.98
N GLU A 111 2.38 -7.05 3.34
CA GLU A 111 0.94 -7.11 3.52
C GLU A 111 0.26 -7.59 2.25
N PHE A 112 0.56 -6.95 1.11
CA PHE A 112 0.04 -7.31 -0.20
C PHE A 112 0.31 -8.78 -0.54
N ALA A 113 1.54 -9.24 -0.33
CA ALA A 113 1.90 -10.64 -0.53
C ALA A 113 1.11 -11.60 0.37
N ARG A 114 0.82 -11.22 1.63
CA ARG A 114 -0.03 -12.02 2.54
C ARG A 114 -1.47 -12.08 2.05
N LYS A 115 -2.04 -10.95 1.60
CA LYS A 115 -3.40 -10.88 1.05
C LYS A 115 -3.52 -11.77 -0.17
N ILE A 116 -2.61 -11.67 -1.16
CA ILE A 116 -2.61 -12.53 -2.35
C ILE A 116 -2.50 -14.00 -1.96
N ARG A 117 -1.62 -14.35 -1.03
CA ARG A 117 -1.52 -15.75 -0.56
C ARG A 117 -2.81 -16.25 0.07
N SER A 118 -3.50 -15.40 0.84
CA SER A 118 -4.80 -15.74 1.44
C SER A 118 -5.86 -16.01 0.36
N ILE A 119 -5.91 -15.16 -0.67
CA ILE A 119 -6.80 -15.31 -1.82
C ILE A 119 -6.49 -16.60 -2.59
N ALA A 120 -5.22 -16.86 -2.88
CA ALA A 120 -4.80 -18.08 -3.56
C ALA A 120 -5.19 -19.35 -2.78
N ASN A 121 -5.08 -19.32 -1.44
CA ASN A 121 -5.52 -20.42 -0.59
C ASN A 121 -7.05 -20.57 -0.60
N LYS A 122 -7.81 -19.47 -0.68
CA LYS A 122 -9.26 -19.52 -0.83
C LYS A 122 -9.65 -20.13 -2.18
N ILE A 123 -9.07 -19.63 -3.27
CA ILE A 123 -9.29 -20.18 -4.62
C ILE A 123 -8.97 -21.68 -4.66
N GLY A 124 -7.84 -22.10 -4.06
CA GLY A 124 -7.48 -23.52 -3.99
C GLY A 124 -8.54 -24.38 -3.32
N LYS A 125 -9.14 -23.89 -2.23
CA LYS A 125 -10.25 -24.62 -1.55
C LYS A 125 -11.52 -24.64 -2.38
N ASP A 126 -11.89 -23.51 -2.97
CA ASP A 126 -13.10 -23.39 -3.77
C ASP A 126 -13.03 -24.30 -5.02
N ILE A 127 -11.82 -24.53 -5.57
CA ILE A 127 -11.57 -25.49 -6.66
C ILE A 127 -11.68 -26.95 -6.18
N GLU A 128 -11.27 -27.26 -4.93
CA GLU A 128 -11.41 -28.62 -4.37
C GLU A 128 -12.88 -29.06 -4.24
N ASP A 129 -13.82 -28.12 -4.15
CA ASP A 129 -15.25 -28.37 -4.02
C ASP A 129 -15.97 -28.61 -5.38
N ILE A 130 -15.25 -28.53 -6.52
CA ILE A 130 -15.79 -28.77 -7.87
C ILE A 130 -16.15 -30.25 -8.06
N ASN A 131 -17.38 -30.48 -8.48
CA ASN A 131 -17.93 -31.85 -8.67
C ASN A 131 -17.93 -32.31 -10.13
N GLY A 132 -17.61 -31.43 -11.09
CA GLY A 132 -17.56 -31.72 -12.52
C GLY A 132 -18.89 -31.47 -13.27
N ASP A 133 -19.88 -30.88 -12.61
CA ASP A 133 -21.13 -30.43 -13.22
C ASP A 133 -21.05 -28.93 -13.64
N GLU A 134 -19.99 -28.23 -13.21
CA GLU A 134 -19.77 -26.81 -13.44
C GLU A 134 -19.25 -26.56 -14.85
N ASP A 135 -19.70 -25.46 -15.45
CA ASP A 135 -19.17 -24.98 -16.72
C ASP A 135 -17.75 -24.39 -16.58
N ILE A 136 -16.97 -24.46 -17.66
CA ILE A 136 -15.59 -23.92 -17.67
C ILE A 136 -15.55 -22.45 -17.26
N ASP A 137 -16.54 -21.65 -17.68
CA ASP A 137 -16.64 -20.23 -17.35
C ASP A 137 -16.90 -20.00 -15.85
N GLU A 138 -17.64 -20.90 -15.19
CA GLU A 138 -17.85 -20.88 -13.74
C GLU A 138 -16.53 -21.17 -13.01
N ILE A 139 -15.77 -22.17 -13.45
CA ILE A 139 -14.46 -22.51 -12.89
C ILE A 139 -13.48 -21.35 -13.03
N ILE A 140 -13.45 -20.67 -14.19
CA ILE A 140 -12.63 -19.48 -14.40
C ILE A 140 -13.04 -18.36 -13.45
N SER A 141 -14.34 -18.15 -13.27
CA SER A 141 -14.88 -17.11 -12.38
C SER A 141 -14.50 -17.32 -10.91
N ILE A 142 -14.38 -18.56 -10.45
CA ILE A 142 -13.90 -18.91 -9.09
C ILE A 142 -12.46 -18.41 -8.88
N ALA A 143 -11.62 -18.49 -9.92
CA ALA A 143 -10.23 -18.04 -9.83
C ALA A 143 -10.07 -16.51 -10.02
N GLU A 144 -10.79 -15.91 -10.97
CA GLU A 144 -10.65 -14.50 -11.33
C GLU A 144 -11.39 -13.56 -10.38
N GLY A 145 -12.57 -13.98 -9.88
CA GLY A 145 -13.43 -13.14 -9.04
C GLY A 145 -12.71 -12.55 -7.84
N PRO A 146 -12.13 -13.36 -6.93
CA PRO A 146 -11.46 -12.88 -5.73
C PRO A 146 -10.23 -12.01 -6.00
N LEU A 147 -9.51 -12.27 -7.10
CA LEU A 147 -8.36 -11.45 -7.50
C LEU A 147 -8.80 -10.10 -8.05
N THR A 148 -9.87 -10.07 -8.85
CA THR A 148 -10.41 -8.84 -9.42
C THR A 148 -11.00 -7.94 -8.33
N GLU A 149 -11.72 -8.53 -7.37
CA GLU A 149 -12.26 -7.82 -6.21
C GLU A 149 -11.15 -7.18 -5.38
N PHE A 150 -10.12 -7.96 -5.05
CA PHE A 150 -8.93 -7.47 -4.34
C PHE A 150 -8.23 -6.33 -5.06
N LEU A 151 -8.05 -6.43 -6.39
CA LEU A 151 -7.40 -5.37 -7.18
C LEU A 151 -8.24 -4.09 -7.25
N ARG A 152 -9.58 -4.19 -7.15
CA ARG A 152 -10.47 -3.02 -7.07
C ARG A 152 -10.43 -2.35 -5.70
N GLU A 153 -10.40 -3.14 -4.63
CA GLU A 153 -10.33 -2.60 -3.25
C GLU A 153 -8.98 -1.95 -2.94
N ASP A 154 -7.90 -2.51 -3.48
CA ASP A 154 -6.53 -2.05 -3.23
C ASP A 154 -6.01 -1.16 -4.37
N ASP A 155 -6.92 -0.63 -5.22
CA ASP A 155 -6.55 0.25 -6.33
C ASP A 155 -6.09 1.62 -5.83
N THR A 156 -4.90 1.60 -5.22
CA THR A 156 -4.13 2.81 -4.89
C THR A 156 -3.65 3.55 -6.14
N ARG A 157 -3.97 3.05 -7.35
CA ARG A 157 -3.65 3.68 -8.64
C ARG A 157 -4.56 4.86 -8.94
N ASP A 158 -5.73 4.94 -8.29
CA ASP A 158 -6.62 6.11 -8.33
C ASP A 158 -6.22 7.24 -7.36
N LYS A 159 -4.96 7.29 -6.94
CA LYS A 159 -4.43 8.57 -6.41
C LYS A 159 -4.53 9.54 -7.58
N PRO A 160 -5.25 10.65 -7.44
CA PRO A 160 -5.27 11.68 -8.47
C PRO A 160 -3.81 12.10 -8.70
N GLU A 161 -3.23 11.65 -9.82
CA GLU A 161 -1.97 12.19 -10.29
C GLU A 161 -2.18 13.69 -10.40
N LYS A 162 -1.29 14.46 -9.81
CA LYS A 162 -1.35 15.91 -9.95
C LYS A 162 -1.32 16.18 -11.44
N ILE A 163 -2.48 16.61 -11.98
CA ILE A 163 -2.59 17.02 -13.36
C ILE A 163 -1.53 18.09 -13.58
N GLY A 164 -0.45 17.75 -14.27
CA GLY A 164 0.62 18.67 -14.59
C GLY A 164 2.04 18.25 -14.19
N GLU A 165 2.25 17.18 -13.41
CA GLU A 165 3.63 16.70 -13.12
C GLU A 165 4.37 16.24 -14.39
N ASP A 166 3.63 15.65 -15.36
CA ASP A 166 4.21 15.15 -16.63
C ASP A 166 4.05 16.12 -17.80
N VAL A 167 3.44 17.32 -17.61
CA VAL A 167 3.17 18.25 -18.71
C VAL A 167 4.47 18.80 -19.28
N ASP A 168 5.45 19.11 -18.46
CA ASP A 168 6.74 19.64 -18.95
C ASP A 168 7.50 18.57 -19.76
N GLU A 169 7.51 17.33 -19.27
CA GLU A 169 8.14 16.18 -19.96
C GLU A 169 7.42 15.85 -21.28
N TYR A 170 6.07 15.95 -21.28
CA TYR A 170 5.26 15.77 -22.47
C TYR A 170 5.44 16.92 -23.50
N ILE A 171 5.59 18.16 -23.02
CA ILE A 171 5.88 19.32 -23.88
C ILE A 171 7.27 19.16 -24.50
N ASP A 172 8.27 18.76 -23.72
CA ASP A 172 9.64 18.50 -24.23
C ASP A 172 9.62 17.37 -25.26
N PHE A 173 8.88 16.28 -25.01
CA PHE A 173 8.67 15.20 -25.97
C PHE A 173 8.03 15.71 -27.26
N LEU A 174 7.01 16.59 -27.20
CA LEU A 174 6.37 17.16 -28.39
C LEU A 174 7.28 18.13 -29.15
N VAL A 175 8.16 18.85 -28.45
CA VAL A 175 9.13 19.77 -29.06
C VAL A 175 10.24 18.99 -29.78
N GLU A 176 10.71 17.89 -29.17
CA GLU A 176 11.73 17.01 -29.77
C GLU A 176 11.18 16.15 -30.92
N ASN A 177 9.93 15.70 -30.79
CA ASN A 177 9.24 14.87 -31.80
C ASN A 177 8.22 15.72 -32.56
N LYS A 178 8.68 16.73 -33.31
CA LYS A 178 7.82 17.49 -34.22
C LYS A 178 7.29 16.57 -35.32
N CYS A 179 6.08 16.03 -35.09
CA CYS A 179 5.35 15.34 -36.16
C CYS A 179 4.75 16.38 -37.10
N ASP A 180 5.29 16.51 -38.26
CA ASP A 180 4.71 17.34 -39.36
C ASP A 180 3.31 16.82 -39.79
N GLN A 181 2.92 15.64 -39.28
CA GLN A 181 1.65 14.98 -39.64
C GLN A 181 0.91 14.51 -38.39
N ILE A 182 -0.20 15.18 -38.06
CA ILE A 182 -1.08 14.85 -36.91
C ILE A 182 -2.19 13.91 -37.40
N GLY A 183 -1.89 12.64 -37.62
CA GLY A 183 -2.89 11.64 -38.03
C GLY A 183 -2.35 10.55 -38.94
N ILE A 184 -3.24 9.62 -39.34
CA ILE A 184 -2.92 8.54 -40.26
C ILE A 184 -3.03 9.13 -41.67
N PRO A 185 -1.96 9.15 -42.49
CA PRO A 185 -2.01 9.69 -43.87
C PRO A 185 -3.01 8.89 -44.71
N SER A 186 -3.87 9.61 -45.40
CA SER A 186 -4.84 9.00 -46.34
C SER A 186 -4.22 8.59 -47.67
N GLY A 187 -2.98 9.03 -47.93
CA GLY A 187 -2.28 8.84 -49.18
C GLY A 187 -2.57 9.92 -50.22
N PHE A 188 -3.36 10.95 -49.85
CA PHE A 188 -3.63 12.12 -50.71
C PHE A 188 -3.09 13.39 -50.06
N ASP A 189 -1.87 13.80 -50.40
CA ASP A 189 -1.15 14.89 -49.72
C ASP A 189 -1.95 16.20 -49.62
N ARG A 190 -2.69 16.57 -50.67
CA ARG A 190 -3.51 17.77 -50.69
C ARG A 190 -4.72 17.68 -49.75
N TYR A 191 -5.28 16.50 -49.61
CA TYR A 191 -6.40 16.24 -48.67
C TYR A 191 -5.91 16.22 -47.26
N ASP A 192 -4.80 15.53 -46.99
CA ASP A 192 -4.18 15.45 -45.67
C ASP A 192 -3.76 16.83 -45.16
N ALA A 193 -3.22 17.69 -46.03
CA ALA A 193 -2.90 19.09 -45.73
C ALA A 193 -4.17 19.91 -45.40
N ALA A 194 -5.27 19.69 -46.13
CA ALA A 194 -6.54 20.40 -45.90
C ALA A 194 -7.23 20.04 -44.58
N ILE A 195 -7.06 18.80 -44.08
CA ILE A 195 -7.64 18.34 -42.81
C ILE A 195 -6.67 18.47 -41.60
N GLY A 196 -5.49 19.09 -41.82
CA GLY A 196 -4.51 19.36 -40.78
C GLY A 196 -3.68 18.14 -40.37
N GLY A 197 -3.32 17.27 -41.35
CA GLY A 197 -2.29 16.24 -41.16
C GLY A 197 -2.76 14.79 -41.15
N GLY A 198 -3.96 14.47 -41.69
CA GLY A 198 -4.44 13.09 -41.85
C GLY A 198 -5.69 12.73 -41.03
N LEU A 199 -6.12 11.46 -41.13
CA LEU A 199 -7.34 10.95 -40.45
C LEU A 199 -7.11 10.77 -38.95
N ARG A 200 -8.03 11.32 -38.11
CA ARG A 200 -7.99 11.19 -36.67
C ARG A 200 -8.92 10.06 -36.20
N ARG A 201 -8.48 9.26 -35.22
CA ARG A 201 -9.37 8.37 -34.51
C ARG A 201 -10.41 9.17 -33.72
N LYS A 202 -11.67 8.69 -33.75
CA LYS A 202 -12.77 9.26 -33.00
C LYS A 202 -12.73 8.73 -31.58
#